data_70913171f471d3fb02707f55660d9aae
#
_entry.id   70913171f471d3fb02707f55660d9aae
#
_cell.length_a   1.000
_cell.length_b   1.000
_cell.length_c   1.000
_cell.angle_alpha   90.00
_cell.angle_beta   90.00
_cell.angle_gamma   90.00
#
_symmetry.space_group_name_H-M   'P 1'
#
loop_
_entity.id
_entity.type
_entity.pdbx_description
1 polymer ?
#
loop_
_entity_poly.entity_id
_entity_poly.type
_entity_poly.pdbx_seq_one_letter_code
_entity_poly.pdbx_strand_id
1 'polypeptide(L)'
;ADGVVLTRLNILVGASTDKFVQYYQVEAKKATESDFKIISSGTQLNHEFINVVDDITYDVRVKAINSLGVSSSYISASRKIIGATETPADVDDLSISMVGSNQMELSWTPVADLDISWYEVRFQNVTSGATWNESTPIAKVVRRKSNSLVINSATGSFCIKAVDKLGNSSANASIVSTNISGLQNFTNVLSVSE
;
A
#
# COMPACT_ATOMS: atom_id res chain seq x y z
N ALA A 1 0.34 -1.50 21.35
CA ALA A 1 -0.12 -2.81 20.85
C ALA A 1 0.68 -3.08 19.59
N ASP A 2 1.62 -3.99 19.66
CA ASP A 2 2.41 -4.45 18.54
C ASP A 2 1.45 -5.19 17.59
N GLY A 3 1.07 -4.52 16.50
CA GLY A 3 0.14 -5.07 15.53
C GLY A 3 0.80 -6.24 14.81
N VAL A 4 0.48 -7.46 15.22
CA VAL A 4 0.80 -8.65 14.43
C VAL A 4 0.01 -8.57 13.14
N VAL A 5 0.68 -8.47 12.01
CA VAL A 5 0.05 -8.57 10.68
C VAL A 5 -0.35 -10.02 10.49
N LEU A 6 -1.63 -10.33 10.67
CA LEU A 6 -2.16 -11.66 10.37
C LEU A 6 -2.48 -11.73 8.87
N THR A 7 -1.68 -12.44 8.14
CA THR A 7 -1.93 -12.71 6.72
C THR A 7 -3.08 -13.72 6.60
N ARG A 8 -4.05 -13.42 5.74
CA ARG A 8 -5.19 -14.30 5.46
C ARG A 8 -5.37 -14.48 3.96
N LEU A 9 -5.83 -15.65 3.56
CA LEU A 9 -6.26 -15.96 2.21
C LEU A 9 -7.79 -16.03 2.19
N ASN A 10 -8.44 -15.14 1.44
CA ASN A 10 -9.88 -15.16 1.21
C ASN A 10 -10.18 -16.07 0.01
N ILE A 11 -11.10 -17.00 0.20
CA ILE A 11 -11.49 -18.02 -0.80
C ILE A 11 -12.95 -17.81 -1.13
N LEU A 12 -13.21 -17.34 -2.36
CA LEU A 12 -14.55 -17.19 -2.90
C LEU A 12 -14.93 -18.45 -3.69
N VAL A 13 -16.01 -19.09 -3.32
CA VAL A 13 -16.55 -20.28 -3.95
C VAL A 13 -17.73 -19.89 -4.82
N GLY A 14 -17.73 -20.31 -6.08
CA GLY A 14 -18.93 -20.21 -6.93
C GLY A 14 -20.04 -21.12 -6.41
N ALA A 15 -21.27 -20.62 -6.36
CA ALA A 15 -22.41 -21.44 -5.94
C ALA A 15 -22.58 -22.63 -6.89
N SER A 16 -22.81 -23.82 -6.32
CA SER A 16 -23.19 -25.00 -7.10
C SER A 16 -24.58 -24.81 -7.69
N THR A 17 -24.80 -25.37 -8.87
CA THR A 17 -26.14 -25.42 -9.52
C THR A 17 -27.01 -26.55 -8.97
N ASP A 18 -26.44 -27.46 -8.18
CA ASP A 18 -27.19 -28.54 -7.53
C ASP A 18 -28.01 -27.98 -6.35
N LYS A 19 -29.33 -28.18 -6.40
CA LYS A 19 -30.27 -27.68 -5.37
C LYS A 19 -30.17 -28.43 -4.04
N PHE A 20 -29.51 -29.57 -4.00
CA PHE A 20 -29.40 -30.42 -2.83
C PHE A 20 -28.08 -30.24 -2.08
N VAL A 21 -27.24 -29.27 -2.46
CA VAL A 21 -26.02 -28.96 -1.75
C VAL A 21 -26.34 -28.54 -0.32
N GLN A 22 -25.72 -29.23 0.63
CA GLN A 22 -25.85 -28.96 2.05
C GLN A 22 -24.73 -28.05 2.57
N TYR A 23 -23.49 -28.29 2.12
CA TYR A 23 -22.34 -27.46 2.50
C TYR A 23 -21.19 -27.61 1.52
N TYR A 24 -20.22 -26.68 1.61
CA TYR A 24 -18.95 -26.73 0.91
C TYR A 24 -17.85 -27.12 1.89
N GLN A 25 -16.91 -27.94 1.45
CA GLN A 25 -15.72 -28.27 2.20
C GLN A 25 -14.51 -27.72 1.46
N VAL A 26 -13.77 -26.84 2.15
CA VAL A 26 -12.55 -26.21 1.63
C VAL A 26 -11.34 -26.81 2.30
N GLU A 27 -10.39 -27.22 1.49
CA GLU A 27 -9.14 -27.83 1.94
C GLU A 27 -7.96 -27.04 1.36
N ALA A 28 -6.88 -26.93 2.12
CA ALA A 28 -5.66 -26.28 1.68
C ALA A 28 -4.42 -27.03 2.14
N LYS A 29 -3.32 -26.79 1.42
CA LYS A 29 -1.98 -27.23 1.78
C LYS A 29 -0.96 -26.21 1.26
N LYS A 30 0.27 -26.24 1.78
CA LYS A 30 1.38 -25.60 1.07
C LYS A 30 1.68 -26.39 -0.20
N ALA A 31 2.07 -25.73 -1.28
CA ALA A 31 2.39 -26.42 -2.54
C ALA A 31 3.49 -27.47 -2.38
N THR A 32 4.36 -27.32 -1.37
CA THR A 32 5.44 -28.26 -1.01
C THR A 32 4.98 -29.46 -0.17
N GLU A 33 3.74 -29.44 0.35
CA GLU A 33 3.18 -30.54 1.17
C GLU A 33 2.40 -31.51 0.28
N SER A 34 2.32 -32.79 0.69
CA SER A 34 1.55 -33.83 0.00
C SER A 34 0.06 -33.78 0.33
N ASP A 35 -0.28 -33.48 1.59
CA ASP A 35 -1.59 -33.71 2.14
C ASP A 35 -2.41 -32.44 2.34
N PHE A 36 -3.65 -32.46 1.82
CA PHE A 36 -4.62 -31.39 2.06
C PHE A 36 -5.22 -31.51 3.47
N LYS A 37 -5.43 -30.36 4.10
CA LYS A 37 -6.11 -30.24 5.39
C LYS A 37 -7.42 -29.46 5.21
N ILE A 38 -8.49 -29.89 5.86
CA ILE A 38 -9.75 -29.13 5.90
C ILE A 38 -9.48 -27.85 6.68
N ILE A 39 -9.73 -26.71 6.03
CA ILE A 39 -9.59 -25.39 6.65
C ILE A 39 -10.93 -24.76 6.98
N SER A 40 -11.98 -25.15 6.28
CA SER A 40 -13.34 -24.63 6.49
C SER A 40 -14.39 -25.58 5.94
N SER A 41 -15.56 -25.60 6.58
CA SER A 41 -16.75 -26.27 6.07
C SER A 41 -17.97 -25.43 6.43
N GLY A 42 -18.93 -25.27 5.51
CA GLY A 42 -20.15 -24.51 5.77
C GLY A 42 -20.94 -24.20 4.51
N THR A 43 -22.07 -23.52 4.67
CA THR A 43 -22.98 -23.11 3.59
C THR A 43 -22.56 -21.81 2.91
N GLN A 44 -21.68 -21.03 3.57
CA GLN A 44 -21.17 -19.76 3.04
C GLN A 44 -20.32 -20.00 1.78
N LEU A 45 -20.30 -19.00 0.91
CA LEU A 45 -19.48 -18.99 -0.31
C LEU A 45 -18.14 -18.24 -0.11
N ASN A 46 -17.97 -17.61 1.05
CA ASN A 46 -16.73 -16.93 1.41
C ASN A 46 -16.10 -17.66 2.60
N HIS A 47 -14.87 -18.12 2.42
CA HIS A 47 -14.09 -18.80 3.44
C HIS A 47 -12.78 -18.09 3.67
N GLU A 48 -12.26 -18.13 4.89
CA GLU A 48 -10.99 -17.54 5.25
C GLU A 48 -10.00 -18.62 5.71
N PHE A 49 -8.79 -18.55 5.21
CA PHE A 49 -7.66 -19.32 5.72
C PHE A 49 -6.69 -18.33 6.39
N ILE A 50 -6.64 -18.38 7.71
CA ILE A 50 -5.86 -17.49 8.54
C ILE A 50 -4.47 -18.07 8.83
N ASN A 51 -3.53 -17.22 9.25
CA ASN A 51 -2.15 -17.58 9.57
C ASN A 51 -1.39 -18.23 8.40
N VAL A 52 -1.70 -17.81 7.18
CA VAL A 52 -0.89 -18.16 6.03
C VAL A 52 0.46 -17.43 6.09
N VAL A 53 1.50 -18.07 5.61
CA VAL A 53 2.87 -17.57 5.67
C VAL A 53 3.20 -16.88 4.36
N ASP A 54 3.85 -15.72 4.45
CA ASP A 54 4.33 -14.98 3.30
C ASP A 54 5.34 -15.78 2.48
N ASP A 55 5.41 -15.41 1.20
CA ASP A 55 6.27 -16.03 0.19
C ASP A 55 6.00 -17.53 -0.06
N ILE A 56 4.96 -18.07 0.55
CA ILE A 56 4.53 -19.46 0.37
C ILE A 56 3.37 -19.55 -0.61
N THR A 57 3.44 -20.51 -1.54
CA THR A 57 2.32 -20.89 -2.40
C THR A 57 1.44 -21.91 -1.69
N TYR A 58 0.15 -21.65 -1.66
CA TYR A 58 -0.87 -22.55 -1.15
C TYR A 58 -1.73 -23.08 -2.29
N ASP A 59 -1.95 -24.39 -2.28
CA ASP A 59 -2.96 -25.05 -3.11
C ASP A 59 -4.24 -25.15 -2.30
N VAL A 60 -5.34 -24.72 -2.88
CA VAL A 60 -6.67 -24.76 -2.29
C VAL A 60 -7.58 -25.58 -3.18
N ARG A 61 -8.43 -26.39 -2.58
CA ARG A 61 -9.48 -27.12 -3.31
C ARG A 61 -10.79 -27.11 -2.54
N VAL A 62 -11.87 -27.15 -3.28
CA VAL A 62 -13.23 -27.14 -2.73
C VAL A 62 -14.08 -28.19 -3.40
N LYS A 63 -14.97 -28.80 -2.63
CA LYS A 63 -16.05 -29.67 -3.10
C LYS A 63 -17.36 -29.30 -2.44
N ALA A 64 -18.48 -29.51 -3.15
CA ALA A 64 -19.82 -29.44 -2.60
C ALA A 64 -20.24 -30.80 -2.10
N ILE A 65 -20.97 -30.85 -1.01
CA ILE A 65 -21.53 -32.09 -0.41
C ILE A 65 -23.02 -31.90 -0.24
N ASN A 66 -23.80 -32.87 -0.72
CA ASN A 66 -25.25 -32.84 -0.63
C ASN A 66 -25.78 -33.46 0.66
N SER A 67 -27.10 -33.43 0.87
CA SER A 67 -27.77 -34.00 2.06
C SER A 67 -27.68 -35.51 2.19
N LEU A 68 -27.26 -36.23 1.16
CA LEU A 68 -27.02 -37.66 1.15
C LEU A 68 -25.55 -38.02 1.42
N GLY A 69 -24.68 -37.01 1.65
CA GLY A 69 -23.25 -37.20 1.87
C GLY A 69 -22.44 -37.44 0.58
N VAL A 70 -23.07 -37.30 -0.61
CA VAL A 70 -22.37 -37.40 -1.89
C VAL A 70 -21.64 -36.10 -2.19
N SER A 71 -20.37 -36.21 -2.56
CA SER A 71 -19.54 -35.04 -2.90
C SER A 71 -19.35 -34.87 -4.41
N SER A 72 -19.23 -33.62 -4.84
CA SER A 72 -18.76 -33.28 -6.19
C SER A 72 -17.28 -33.60 -6.36
N SER A 73 -16.78 -33.52 -7.60
CA SER A 73 -15.35 -33.39 -7.87
C SER A 73 -14.79 -32.11 -7.24
N TYR A 74 -13.48 -32.10 -6.97
CA TYR A 74 -12.81 -30.90 -6.50
C TYR A 74 -12.62 -29.87 -7.62
N ILE A 75 -12.77 -28.60 -7.26
CA ILE A 75 -12.25 -27.46 -8.01
C ILE A 75 -11.03 -26.96 -7.24
N SER A 76 -9.94 -26.70 -7.93
CA SER A 76 -8.66 -26.32 -7.30
C SER A 76 -8.13 -25.00 -7.85
N ALA A 77 -7.41 -24.27 -7.00
CA ALA A 77 -6.66 -23.07 -7.35
C ALA A 77 -5.38 -22.99 -6.52
N SER A 78 -4.36 -22.34 -7.04
CA SER A 78 -3.11 -22.05 -6.32
C SER A 78 -2.90 -20.56 -6.19
N ARG A 79 -2.39 -20.13 -5.03
CA ARG A 79 -2.06 -18.72 -4.79
C ARG A 79 -0.77 -18.61 -3.99
N LYS A 80 0.18 -17.81 -4.48
CA LYS A 80 1.32 -17.36 -3.70
C LYS A 80 0.90 -16.21 -2.79
N ILE A 81 1.26 -16.28 -1.52
CA ILE A 81 1.02 -15.21 -0.55
C ILE A 81 2.16 -14.21 -0.67
N ILE A 82 1.84 -12.97 -0.98
CA ILE A 82 2.82 -11.88 -1.18
C ILE A 82 2.51 -10.67 -0.27
N GLY A 83 1.79 -10.87 0.84
CA GLY A 83 1.25 -9.79 1.67
C GLY A 83 2.31 -8.94 2.36
N ALA A 84 3.35 -9.54 2.95
CA ALA A 84 4.36 -8.80 3.71
C ALA A 84 5.60 -8.42 2.88
N THR A 85 5.80 -9.03 1.71
CA THR A 85 6.92 -8.73 0.81
C THR A 85 6.53 -7.78 -0.33
N GLU A 86 5.23 -7.49 -0.49
CA GLU A 86 4.76 -6.54 -1.50
C GLU A 86 5.15 -5.12 -1.09
N THR A 87 5.79 -4.40 -2.00
CA THR A 87 6.09 -2.99 -1.76
C THR A 87 4.80 -2.17 -1.84
N PRO A 88 4.65 -1.11 -1.01
CA PRO A 88 3.54 -0.19 -1.14
C PRO A 88 3.38 0.38 -2.55
N ALA A 89 2.17 0.74 -2.92
CA ALA A 89 1.94 1.52 -4.13
C ALA A 89 2.70 2.85 -4.08
N ASP A 90 3.04 3.37 -5.25
CA ASP A 90 3.68 4.69 -5.35
C ASP A 90 2.72 5.78 -4.85
N VAL A 91 3.29 6.87 -4.34
CA VAL A 91 2.51 8.03 -3.88
C VAL A 91 2.08 8.84 -5.10
N ASP A 92 0.80 9.18 -5.20
CA ASP A 92 0.25 9.97 -6.29
C ASP A 92 -0.03 11.43 -5.88
N ASP A 93 -0.19 12.29 -6.89
CA ASP A 93 -0.63 13.68 -6.78
C ASP A 93 0.26 14.57 -5.87
N LEU A 94 1.57 14.25 -5.77
CA LEU A 94 2.47 15.09 -5.01
C LEU A 94 2.52 16.51 -5.60
N SER A 95 2.18 17.49 -4.78
CA SER A 95 2.11 18.88 -5.15
C SER A 95 2.68 19.80 -4.06
N ILE A 96 2.99 21.03 -4.43
CA ILE A 96 3.49 22.08 -3.51
C ILE A 96 2.61 23.31 -3.62
N SER A 97 2.27 23.92 -2.48
CA SER A 97 1.63 25.22 -2.38
C SER A 97 2.32 26.09 -1.33
N MET A 98 2.33 27.40 -1.53
CA MET A 98 2.80 28.35 -0.51
C MET A 98 1.70 28.56 0.52
N VAL A 99 2.04 28.41 1.81
CA VAL A 99 1.09 28.60 2.93
C VAL A 99 1.46 29.77 3.83
N GLY A 100 2.52 30.48 3.50
CA GLY A 100 3.00 31.66 4.21
C GLY A 100 4.18 32.30 3.48
N SER A 101 4.74 33.35 4.06
CA SER A 101 5.88 34.08 3.44
C SER A 101 7.16 33.24 3.41
N ASN A 102 7.28 32.24 4.27
CA ASN A 102 8.47 31.37 4.39
C ASN A 102 8.14 29.91 4.62
N GLN A 103 6.90 29.50 4.30
CA GLN A 103 6.46 28.13 4.46
C GLN A 103 5.73 27.64 3.21
N MET A 104 5.91 26.37 2.92
CA MET A 104 5.20 25.67 1.86
C MET A 104 4.60 24.36 2.42
N GLU A 105 3.53 23.94 1.82
CA GLU A 105 2.89 22.66 2.08
C GLU A 105 3.10 21.71 0.90
N LEU A 106 3.67 20.57 1.19
CA LEU A 106 3.63 19.40 0.32
C LEU A 106 2.31 18.69 0.57
N SER A 107 1.58 18.33 -0.48
CA SER A 107 0.37 17.53 -0.37
C SER A 107 0.37 16.38 -1.38
N TRP A 108 -0.27 15.27 -1.02
CA TRP A 108 -0.32 14.05 -1.82
C TRP A 108 -1.59 13.25 -1.55
N THR A 109 -1.93 12.32 -2.43
CA THR A 109 -2.99 11.33 -2.18
C THR A 109 -2.45 10.20 -1.30
N PRO A 110 -3.08 9.91 -0.14
CA PRO A 110 -2.66 8.81 0.71
C PRO A 110 -2.80 7.47 0.00
N VAL A 111 -1.76 6.64 0.09
CA VAL A 111 -1.77 5.29 -0.47
C VAL A 111 -2.86 4.43 0.19
N ALA A 112 -3.57 3.65 -0.61
CA ALA A 112 -4.70 2.83 -0.15
C ALA A 112 -4.29 1.63 0.72
N ASP A 113 -3.02 1.20 0.64
CA ASP A 113 -2.49 0.05 1.36
C ASP A 113 -2.70 0.18 2.88
N LEU A 114 -3.15 -0.91 3.52
CA LEU A 114 -3.59 -0.88 4.91
C LEU A 114 -2.45 -0.89 5.92
N ASP A 115 -1.26 -1.28 5.49
CA ASP A 115 -0.07 -1.47 6.31
C ASP A 115 0.96 -0.34 6.22
N ILE A 116 0.63 0.77 5.53
CA ILE A 116 1.49 1.96 5.51
C ILE A 116 1.78 2.41 6.95
N SER A 117 3.07 2.59 7.21
CA SER A 117 3.59 3.04 8.50
C SER A 117 3.90 4.54 8.49
N TRP A 118 4.60 5.01 7.46
CA TRP A 118 4.93 6.43 7.28
C TRP A 118 5.15 6.77 5.81
N TYR A 119 5.22 8.07 5.52
CA TYR A 119 5.74 8.60 4.26
C TYR A 119 7.12 9.20 4.55
N GLU A 120 8.14 8.83 3.78
CA GLU A 120 9.47 9.42 3.86
C GLU A 120 9.58 10.52 2.81
N VAL A 121 9.90 11.72 3.28
CA VAL A 121 10.13 12.90 2.42
C VAL A 121 11.61 13.22 2.40
N ARG A 122 12.14 13.39 1.20
CA ARG A 122 13.54 13.77 0.94
C ARG A 122 13.61 15.06 0.14
N PHE A 123 14.73 15.73 0.22
CA PHE A 123 15.02 16.97 -0.48
C PHE A 123 16.34 16.89 -1.24
N GLN A 124 16.36 17.45 -2.44
CA GLN A 124 17.58 17.69 -3.22
C GLN A 124 17.60 19.12 -3.74
N ASN A 125 18.72 19.80 -3.58
CA ASN A 125 18.89 21.19 -4.02
C ASN A 125 19.14 21.29 -5.53
N VAL A 126 18.23 20.72 -6.32
CA VAL A 126 18.17 20.81 -7.78
C VAL A 126 16.72 20.97 -8.22
N THR A 127 16.47 21.71 -9.28
CA THR A 127 15.11 21.98 -9.79
C THR A 127 14.71 21.05 -10.93
N SER A 128 15.60 20.15 -11.34
CA SER A 128 15.34 19.13 -12.36
C SER A 128 16.30 17.97 -12.19
N GLY A 129 15.89 16.76 -12.64
CA GLY A 129 16.70 15.56 -12.59
C GLY A 129 16.97 15.01 -11.19
N ALA A 130 16.20 15.40 -10.17
CA ALA A 130 16.32 14.87 -8.83
C ALA A 130 16.07 13.36 -8.81
N THR A 131 16.81 12.65 -7.96
CA THR A 131 16.64 11.22 -7.74
C THR A 131 16.46 10.92 -6.26
N TRP A 132 15.77 9.83 -5.94
CA TRP A 132 15.59 9.38 -4.57
C TRP A 132 16.91 9.14 -3.83
N ASN A 133 17.86 8.52 -4.51
CA ASN A 133 19.12 8.11 -3.90
C ASN A 133 20.06 9.27 -3.57
N GLU A 134 19.98 10.34 -4.33
CA GLU A 134 20.78 11.56 -4.14
C GLU A 134 20.10 12.58 -3.23
N SER A 135 18.84 12.33 -2.87
CA SER A 135 18.05 13.22 -2.01
C SER A 135 18.31 12.92 -0.54
N THR A 136 18.35 13.96 0.29
CA THR A 136 18.55 13.86 1.73
C THR A 136 17.21 13.73 2.45
N PRO A 137 17.03 12.79 3.39
CA PRO A 137 15.81 12.69 4.21
C PRO A 137 15.59 13.96 5.04
N ILE A 138 14.38 14.52 4.99
CA ILE A 138 14.00 15.70 5.75
C ILE A 138 12.84 15.45 6.71
N ALA A 139 11.98 14.50 6.43
CA ALA A 139 10.85 14.17 7.30
C ALA A 139 10.38 12.72 7.18
N LYS A 140 9.79 12.22 8.27
CA LYS A 140 8.96 11.01 8.31
C LYS A 140 7.58 11.41 8.81
N VAL A 141 6.58 11.32 7.93
CA VAL A 141 5.18 11.63 8.26
C VAL A 141 4.48 10.36 8.67
N VAL A 142 4.37 10.19 10.00
CA VAL A 142 3.80 8.99 10.61
C VAL A 142 2.27 9.12 10.58
N ARG A 143 1.62 8.33 9.83
CA ARG A 143 0.18 7.98 9.75
C ARG A 143 -0.20 7.64 8.32
N ARG A 144 -0.83 6.51 8.15
CA ARG A 144 -1.29 6.01 6.83
C ARG A 144 -2.15 7.01 6.03
N LYS A 145 -3.00 7.77 6.70
CA LYS A 145 -3.91 8.73 6.08
C LYS A 145 -3.37 10.16 6.02
N SER A 146 -2.09 10.39 6.36
CA SER A 146 -1.51 11.72 6.21
C SER A 146 -1.39 12.06 4.73
N ASN A 147 -1.75 13.27 4.39
CA ASN A 147 -1.79 13.77 3.03
C ASN A 147 -1.06 15.10 2.87
N SER A 148 -0.42 15.62 3.90
CA SER A 148 0.35 16.84 3.81
C SER A 148 1.47 16.97 4.85
N LEU A 149 2.42 17.85 4.53
CA LEU A 149 3.54 18.24 5.37
C LEU A 149 3.90 19.70 5.12
N VAL A 150 3.88 20.51 6.18
CA VAL A 150 4.35 21.90 6.10
C VAL A 150 5.85 21.95 6.41
N ILE A 151 6.61 22.62 5.57
CA ILE A 151 8.07 22.78 5.65
C ILE A 151 8.46 24.24 5.37
N ASN A 152 9.70 24.60 5.71
CA ASN A 152 10.24 25.88 5.29
C ASN A 152 10.41 25.94 3.78
N SER A 153 10.19 27.12 3.21
CA SER A 153 10.35 27.34 1.79
C SER A 153 11.81 27.10 1.35
N ALA A 154 11.98 26.33 0.29
CA ALA A 154 13.29 26.06 -0.31
C ALA A 154 13.14 25.87 -1.83
N THR A 155 14.11 26.36 -2.59
CA THR A 155 14.25 26.03 -4.01
C THR A 155 14.90 24.67 -4.16
N GLY A 156 14.28 23.76 -4.92
CA GLY A 156 14.79 22.42 -5.12
C GLY A 156 13.68 21.42 -5.42
N SER A 157 13.98 20.14 -5.28
CA SER A 157 13.05 19.05 -5.53
C SER A 157 12.77 18.28 -4.25
N PHE A 158 11.52 17.92 -4.06
CA PHE A 158 11.04 17.09 -2.97
C PHE A 158 10.61 15.74 -3.54
N CYS A 159 11.07 14.68 -2.90
CA CYS A 159 10.77 13.31 -3.26
C CYS A 159 10.01 12.65 -2.10
N ILE A 160 8.99 11.85 -2.39
CA ILE A 160 8.22 11.13 -1.38
C ILE A 160 8.06 9.65 -1.76
N LYS A 161 8.18 8.77 -0.77
CA LYS A 161 7.84 7.35 -0.85
C LYS A 161 6.95 6.95 0.32
N ALA A 162 6.04 6.02 0.08
CA ALA A 162 5.32 5.32 1.13
C ALA A 162 6.20 4.19 1.68
N VAL A 163 6.12 3.94 2.99
CA VAL A 163 6.84 2.86 3.67
C VAL A 163 5.86 2.08 4.54
N ASP A 164 5.87 0.77 4.41
CA ASP A 164 5.02 -0.14 5.18
C ASP A 164 5.55 -0.41 6.59
N LYS A 165 4.85 -1.26 7.35
CA LYS A 165 5.24 -1.66 8.71
C LYS A 165 6.46 -2.57 8.76
N LEU A 166 6.85 -3.17 7.66
CA LEU A 166 8.02 -4.05 7.54
C LEU A 166 9.25 -3.31 7.03
N GLY A 167 9.08 -2.03 6.60
CA GLY A 167 10.14 -1.19 6.10
C GLY A 167 10.32 -1.26 4.58
N ASN A 168 9.42 -1.94 3.83
CA ASN A 168 9.45 -1.90 2.38
C ASN A 168 8.98 -0.52 1.90
N SER A 169 9.66 0.05 0.92
CA SER A 169 9.32 1.33 0.31
C SER A 169 8.65 1.13 -1.03
N SER A 170 7.79 2.06 -1.43
CA SER A 170 7.22 2.11 -2.78
C SER A 170 8.33 2.05 -3.85
N ALA A 171 8.04 1.46 -5.00
CA ALA A 171 9.04 1.22 -6.04
C ALA A 171 9.62 2.54 -6.57
N ASN A 172 8.75 3.49 -6.90
CA ASN A 172 9.14 4.79 -7.42
C ASN A 172 8.88 5.89 -6.38
N ALA A 173 9.67 6.95 -6.43
CA ALA A 173 9.39 8.17 -5.69
C ALA A 173 8.56 9.13 -6.55
N SER A 174 7.53 9.73 -5.97
CA SER A 174 6.93 10.92 -6.57
C SER A 174 7.82 12.12 -6.31
N ILE A 175 7.99 12.96 -7.31
CA ILE A 175 8.91 14.10 -7.27
C ILE A 175 8.18 15.36 -7.71
N VAL A 176 8.35 16.42 -6.94
CA VAL A 176 7.88 17.76 -7.29
C VAL A 176 9.00 18.76 -7.07
N SER A 177 9.14 19.71 -7.98
CA SER A 177 10.19 20.73 -7.93
C SER A 177 9.58 22.12 -7.73
N THR A 178 10.27 22.95 -6.96
CA THR A 178 9.93 24.35 -6.80
C THR A 178 11.12 25.22 -7.13
N ASN A 179 10.84 26.31 -7.80
CA ASN A 179 11.79 27.40 -7.99
C ASN A 179 11.20 28.64 -7.31
N ILE A 180 11.62 28.88 -6.07
CA ILE A 180 11.32 30.12 -5.39
C ILE A 180 12.30 31.13 -5.98
N SER A 181 11.98 31.67 -7.15
CA SER A 181 12.66 32.84 -7.71
C SER A 181 12.57 33.90 -6.64
N GLY A 182 13.74 34.33 -6.15
CA GLY A 182 13.82 35.20 -5.01
C GLY A 182 12.82 36.35 -5.10
N LEU A 183 12.37 36.80 -3.96
CA LEU A 183 11.68 38.10 -3.86
C LEU A 183 12.27 39.02 -4.93
N GLN A 184 11.44 39.32 -5.94
CA GLN A 184 11.79 40.34 -6.91
C GLN A 184 12.40 41.47 -6.11
N ASN A 185 13.68 41.81 -6.35
CA ASN A 185 14.28 42.96 -5.76
C ASN A 185 13.25 44.09 -5.92
N PHE A 186 12.59 44.45 -4.83
CA PHE A 186 11.85 45.71 -4.80
C PHE A 186 12.89 46.79 -5.00
N THR A 187 13.12 47.13 -6.23
CA THR A 187 13.67 48.45 -6.54
C THR A 187 12.59 49.43 -6.15
N ASN A 188 12.52 49.70 -4.84
CA ASN A 188 11.77 50.81 -4.35
C ASN A 188 12.41 52.08 -4.93
N VAL A 189 11.82 52.55 -6.01
CA VAL A 189 11.94 53.95 -6.33
C VAL A 189 11.05 54.68 -5.34
N LEU A 190 11.58 54.99 -4.16
CA LEU A 190 11.03 56.03 -3.29
C LEU A 190 11.33 57.36 -3.99
N SER A 191 10.41 57.86 -4.82
CA SER A 191 10.40 59.25 -5.23
C SER A 191 9.74 60.02 -4.10
N VAL A 192 10.54 60.67 -3.28
CA VAL A 192 10.07 61.74 -2.39
C VAL A 192 10.06 63.02 -3.23
N SER A 193 8.87 63.53 -3.59
CA SER A 193 8.70 64.84 -4.13
C SER A 193 8.44 65.83 -2.97
N GLU A 194 9.23 66.93 -2.92
CA GLU A 194 8.95 68.05 -2.08
C GLU A 194 7.64 68.76 -2.47
#